data_47a2ce6386eea13a32b25a604ee26e4f
#
_entry.id   47a2ce6386eea13a32b25a604ee26e4f
#
_cell.length_a   1.000
_cell.length_b   1.000
_cell.length_c   1.000
_cell.angle_alpha   90.00
_cell.angle_beta   90.00
_cell.angle_gamma   90.00
#
_symmetry.space_group_name_H-M   'P 1'
#
loop_
_entity.id
_entity.type
_entity.pdbx_description
1 polymer ?
#
loop_
_entity_poly.entity_id
_entity_poly.type
_entity_poly.pdbx_seq_one_letter_code
_entity_poly.pdbx_strand_id
1 'polypeptide(L)'
;MWLAIAAVLVVAIQLSMSFSAKRSLPADYDTIDDLLSSLQAEVSLVSRLEVLPKLELSWRTASSIAAVAGIKYTNFEAAADAVQDRRYTGPLKHWNAQLEGPPRAVLAVAKAIQARVPAFLFDYAISGGVMKLNITVVGN
;
A
#
# COMPACT_ATOMS: atom_id res chain seq x y z
N MET A 1 -28.90 -63.27 31.15
CA MET A 1 -28.70 -61.94 31.76
C MET A 1 -27.26 -61.36 31.51
N TRP A 2 -26.21 -62.13 31.67
CA TRP A 2 -24.83 -61.65 31.52
C TRP A 2 -24.49 -61.11 30.10
N LEU A 3 -25.02 -61.74 29.04
CA LEU A 3 -24.83 -61.31 27.64
C LEU A 3 -25.45 -59.93 27.35
N ALA A 4 -26.58 -59.62 27.97
CA ALA A 4 -27.22 -58.33 27.79
C ALA A 4 -26.43 -57.18 28.44
N ILE A 5 -25.83 -57.44 29.59
CA ILE A 5 -24.98 -56.45 30.31
C ILE A 5 -23.69 -56.18 29.53
N ALA A 6 -23.10 -57.24 28.95
CA ALA A 6 -21.90 -57.06 28.11
C ALA A 6 -22.18 -56.27 26.84
N ALA A 7 -23.32 -56.49 26.20
CA ALA A 7 -23.72 -55.69 25.01
C ALA A 7 -23.95 -54.20 25.32
N VAL A 8 -24.59 -53.89 26.43
CA VAL A 8 -24.81 -52.51 26.85
C VAL A 8 -23.48 -51.80 27.16
N LEU A 9 -22.54 -52.50 27.81
CA LEU A 9 -21.22 -51.93 28.09
C LEU A 9 -20.42 -51.60 26.82
N VAL A 10 -20.45 -52.50 25.82
CA VAL A 10 -19.76 -52.25 24.53
C VAL A 10 -20.37 -51.08 23.78
N VAL A 11 -21.69 -50.94 23.78
CA VAL A 11 -22.37 -49.79 23.14
C VAL A 11 -22.07 -48.51 23.87
N ALA A 12 -22.01 -48.50 25.18
CA ALA A 12 -21.67 -47.33 25.98
C ALA A 12 -20.22 -46.86 25.73
N ILE A 13 -19.28 -47.79 25.59
CA ILE A 13 -17.88 -47.50 25.28
C ILE A 13 -17.75 -46.95 23.84
N GLN A 14 -18.44 -47.52 22.87
CA GLN A 14 -18.42 -47.01 21.50
C GLN A 14 -19.05 -45.63 21.37
N LEU A 15 -20.15 -45.36 22.05
CA LEU A 15 -20.77 -44.06 22.11
C LEU A 15 -19.83 -43.02 22.75
N SER A 16 -19.20 -43.37 23.86
CA SER A 16 -18.23 -42.50 24.54
C SER A 16 -17.04 -42.15 23.66
N MET A 17 -16.48 -43.13 22.93
CA MET A 17 -15.39 -42.89 21.97
C MET A 17 -15.84 -42.04 20.79
N SER A 18 -17.04 -42.24 20.25
CA SER A 18 -17.60 -41.43 19.16
C SER A 18 -17.85 -39.96 19.57
N PHE A 19 -18.29 -39.74 20.80
CA PHE A 19 -18.48 -38.37 21.31
C PHE A 19 -17.17 -37.68 21.63
N SER A 20 -16.15 -38.38 22.11
CA SER A 20 -14.81 -37.84 22.32
C SER A 20 -14.13 -37.47 20.99
N ALA A 21 -14.25 -38.29 19.96
CA ALA A 21 -13.71 -38.02 18.64
C ALA A 21 -14.37 -36.80 17.94
N LYS A 22 -15.66 -36.56 18.21
CA LYS A 22 -16.37 -35.39 17.66
C LYS A 22 -16.12 -34.10 18.45
N ARG A 23 -15.55 -34.18 19.64
CA ARG A 23 -15.19 -33.02 20.49
C ARG A 23 -13.71 -32.65 20.44
N SER A 24 -12.87 -33.46 19.80
CA SER A 24 -11.50 -33.04 19.54
C SER A 24 -11.55 -31.92 18.51
N LEU A 25 -11.23 -30.71 18.93
CA LEU A 25 -10.90 -29.60 18.04
C LEU A 25 -9.85 -30.09 17.03
N PRO A 26 -9.91 -29.66 15.76
CA PRO A 26 -8.85 -29.93 14.81
C PRO A 26 -7.49 -29.60 15.45
N ALA A 27 -6.47 -30.40 15.17
CA ALA A 27 -5.12 -30.21 15.73
C ALA A 27 -4.53 -28.81 15.45
N ASP A 28 -5.10 -28.11 14.46
CA ASP A 28 -4.65 -26.79 14.02
C ASP A 28 -5.46 -25.63 14.63
N TYR A 29 -6.30 -25.88 15.65
CA TYR A 29 -7.15 -24.85 16.23
C TYR A 29 -6.34 -23.72 16.87
N ASP A 30 -5.27 -24.05 17.57
CA ASP A 30 -4.36 -23.08 18.20
C ASP A 30 -3.63 -22.27 17.14
N THR A 31 -3.27 -22.86 16.00
CA THR A 31 -2.63 -22.17 14.88
C THR A 31 -3.61 -21.24 14.15
N ILE A 32 -4.90 -21.56 14.13
CA ILE A 32 -5.94 -20.69 13.54
C ILE A 32 -6.13 -19.43 14.39
N ASP A 33 -6.09 -19.55 15.69
CA ASP A 33 -6.24 -18.43 16.62
C ASP A 33 -5.04 -17.48 16.54
N ASP A 34 -3.84 -18.02 16.45
CA ASP A 34 -2.61 -17.26 16.18
C ASP A 34 -2.64 -16.57 14.82
N LEU A 35 -3.13 -17.26 13.79
CA LEU A 35 -3.27 -16.70 12.45
C LEU A 35 -4.31 -15.57 12.41
N LEU A 36 -5.44 -15.73 13.09
CA LEU A 36 -6.46 -14.69 13.22
C LEU A 36 -5.93 -13.46 13.96
N SER A 37 -5.19 -13.67 15.05
CA SER A 37 -4.59 -12.57 15.80
C SER A 37 -3.55 -11.81 14.98
N SER A 38 -2.73 -12.51 14.21
CA SER A 38 -1.73 -11.90 13.31
C SER A 38 -2.40 -11.13 12.16
N LEU A 39 -3.45 -11.68 11.56
CA LEU A 39 -4.24 -11.01 10.53
C LEU A 39 -4.97 -9.77 11.06
N GLN A 40 -5.52 -9.84 12.27
CA GLN A 40 -6.13 -8.67 12.92
C GLN A 40 -5.11 -7.58 13.21
N ALA A 41 -3.90 -7.94 13.64
CA ALA A 41 -2.80 -6.99 13.82
C ALA A 41 -2.41 -6.33 12.49
N GLU A 42 -2.31 -7.11 11.43
CA GLU A 42 -1.99 -6.62 10.08
C GLU A 42 -3.08 -5.72 9.51
N VAL A 43 -4.35 -6.10 9.64
CA VAL A 43 -5.51 -5.26 9.27
C VAL A 43 -5.53 -3.96 10.06
N SER A 44 -5.23 -4.00 11.37
CA SER A 44 -5.17 -2.81 12.20
C SER A 44 -4.03 -1.87 11.82
N LEU A 45 -2.92 -2.42 11.36
CA LEU A 45 -1.78 -1.66 10.84
C LEU A 45 -2.12 -1.02 9.48
N VAL A 46 -2.75 -1.77 8.58
CA VAL A 46 -3.21 -1.28 7.27
C VAL A 46 -4.30 -0.20 7.43
N SER A 47 -5.21 -0.37 8.37
CA SER A 47 -6.27 0.61 8.63
C SER A 47 -5.77 1.94 9.22
N ARG A 48 -4.56 1.94 9.79
CA ARG A 48 -3.86 3.17 10.26
C ARG A 48 -3.07 3.86 9.16
N LEU A 49 -2.85 3.20 8.01
CA LEU A 49 -2.24 3.86 6.86
C LEU A 49 -3.21 4.93 6.36
N GLU A 50 -2.73 6.15 6.29
CA GLU A 50 -3.50 7.25 5.70
C GLU A 50 -3.98 6.84 4.31
N VAL A 51 -5.26 7.00 4.06
CA VAL A 51 -5.83 6.77 2.72
C VAL A 51 -5.15 7.75 1.78
N LEU A 52 -4.51 7.23 0.75
CA LEU A 52 -3.86 8.04 -0.27
C LEU A 52 -4.85 9.08 -0.83
N PRO A 53 -4.47 10.35 -0.90
CA PRO A 53 -5.32 11.39 -1.45
C PRO A 53 -5.61 11.11 -2.93
N LYS A 54 -6.70 11.65 -3.44
CA LYS A 54 -7.01 11.57 -4.86
C LYS A 54 -5.90 12.19 -5.69
N LEU A 55 -5.49 11.51 -6.76
CA LEU A 55 -4.38 11.95 -7.62
C LEU A 55 -4.54 13.40 -8.10
N GLU A 56 -5.76 13.77 -8.51
CA GLU A 56 -6.05 15.13 -8.98
C GLU A 56 -5.80 16.20 -7.90
N LEU A 57 -6.17 15.92 -6.64
CA LEU A 57 -5.93 16.84 -5.53
C LEU A 57 -4.44 16.98 -5.24
N SER A 58 -3.72 15.86 -5.22
CA SER A 58 -2.29 15.81 -5.06
C SER A 58 -1.57 16.60 -6.15
N TRP A 59 -2.00 16.42 -7.38
CA TRP A 59 -1.47 17.13 -8.53
C TRP A 59 -1.68 18.66 -8.46
N ARG A 60 -2.91 19.09 -8.15
CA ARG A 60 -3.23 20.53 -7.97
C ARG A 60 -2.40 21.14 -6.85
N THR A 61 -2.20 20.40 -5.75
CA THR A 61 -1.36 20.86 -4.64
C THR A 61 0.09 21.00 -5.07
N ALA A 62 0.65 20.02 -5.76
CA ALA A 62 2.04 20.05 -6.26
C ALA A 62 2.25 21.20 -7.24
N SER A 63 1.34 21.37 -8.21
CA SER A 63 1.42 22.47 -9.18
C SER A 63 1.29 23.85 -8.53
N SER A 64 0.43 24.01 -7.54
CA SER A 64 0.28 25.27 -6.81
C SER A 64 1.53 25.64 -6.02
N ILE A 65 2.19 24.65 -5.36
CA ILE A 65 3.45 24.89 -4.65
C ILE A 65 4.54 25.37 -5.62
N ALA A 66 4.65 24.72 -6.78
CA ALA A 66 5.61 25.12 -7.81
C ALA A 66 5.31 26.53 -8.36
N ALA A 67 4.05 26.84 -8.63
CA ALA A 67 3.62 28.14 -9.12
C ALA A 67 3.93 29.27 -8.13
N VAL A 68 3.64 29.08 -6.84
CA VAL A 68 3.95 30.07 -5.79
C VAL A 68 5.46 30.33 -5.69
N ALA A 69 6.28 29.30 -5.90
CA ALA A 69 7.72 29.43 -5.89
C ALA A 69 8.32 29.95 -7.20
N GLY A 70 7.51 30.22 -8.23
CA GLY A 70 7.96 30.66 -9.55
C GLY A 70 8.77 29.60 -10.30
N ILE A 71 8.60 28.31 -9.95
CA ILE A 71 9.25 27.19 -10.63
C ILE A 71 8.35 26.69 -11.78
N LYS A 72 8.97 26.51 -12.94
CA LYS A 72 8.27 25.96 -14.08
C LYS A 72 7.91 24.49 -13.81
N TYR A 73 6.63 24.19 -13.91
CA TYR A 73 6.06 22.85 -13.70
C TYR A 73 5.43 22.38 -15.00
N THR A 74 6.06 21.40 -15.65
CA THR A 74 5.63 20.86 -16.93
C THR A 74 5.04 19.47 -16.74
N ASN A 75 3.78 19.28 -17.16
CA ASN A 75 3.13 17.97 -17.18
C ASN A 75 3.56 17.19 -18.42
N PHE A 76 4.04 15.96 -18.25
CA PHE A 76 4.44 15.10 -19.36
C PHE A 76 3.28 14.29 -19.94
N GLU A 77 2.16 14.15 -19.24
CA GLU A 77 1.03 13.38 -19.75
C GLU A 77 0.27 14.09 -20.87
N ALA A 78 0.45 15.42 -20.99
CA ALA A 78 -0.13 16.17 -22.10
C ALA A 78 0.62 15.96 -23.44
N ALA A 79 1.82 15.37 -23.40
CA ALA A 79 2.59 15.01 -24.59
C ALA A 79 2.35 13.52 -24.88
N ALA A 80 1.34 13.22 -25.68
CA ALA A 80 0.93 11.86 -26.05
C ALA A 80 2.02 11.01 -26.77
N ASP A 81 3.18 11.58 -27.04
CA ASP A 81 4.32 10.98 -27.72
C ASP A 81 5.54 10.76 -26.82
N ALA A 82 5.45 11.05 -25.53
CA ALA A 82 6.57 10.78 -24.64
C ALA A 82 6.76 9.28 -24.54
N VAL A 83 7.87 8.83 -25.13
CA VAL A 83 8.49 7.52 -24.94
C VAL A 83 8.10 6.99 -23.56
N GLN A 84 7.50 5.81 -23.52
CA GLN A 84 7.09 5.10 -22.30
C GLN A 84 8.22 5.09 -21.28
N ASP A 85 8.33 6.16 -20.54
CA ASP A 85 9.34 6.31 -19.49
C ASP A 85 8.81 5.55 -18.26
N ARG A 86 9.24 4.29 -18.17
CA ARG A 86 8.85 3.30 -17.18
C ARG A 86 9.39 3.62 -15.79
N ARG A 87 9.30 4.88 -15.36
CA ARG A 87 9.90 5.32 -14.09
C ARG A 87 9.09 4.86 -12.87
N TYR A 88 7.80 4.66 -13.04
CA TYR A 88 6.96 4.11 -12.00
C TYR A 88 6.18 2.90 -12.54
N THR A 89 6.43 1.73 -11.95
CA THR A 89 5.78 0.46 -12.31
C THR A 89 4.81 -0.03 -11.24
N GLY A 90 4.48 0.82 -10.27
CA GLY A 90 3.58 0.48 -9.17
C GLY A 90 2.10 0.43 -9.59
N PRO A 91 1.24 -0.13 -8.73
CA PRO A 91 -0.19 -0.31 -9.00
C PRO A 91 -1.02 0.98 -8.85
N LEU A 92 -0.43 2.06 -8.33
CA LEU A 92 -1.14 3.31 -8.08
C LEU A 92 -1.25 4.16 -9.35
N LYS A 93 -2.34 4.92 -9.45
CA LYS A 93 -2.43 5.96 -10.47
C LYS A 93 -1.35 7.01 -10.24
N HIS A 94 -0.77 7.51 -11.31
CA HIS A 94 0.33 8.47 -11.22
C HIS A 94 0.33 9.44 -12.39
N TRP A 95 0.87 10.63 -12.14
CA TRP A 95 1.17 11.62 -13.15
C TRP A 95 2.63 12.07 -13.02
N ASN A 96 3.26 12.25 -14.17
CA ASN A 96 4.67 12.63 -14.26
C ASN A 96 4.79 14.12 -14.61
N ALA A 97 5.73 14.79 -13.95
CA ALA A 97 6.06 16.18 -14.21
C ALA A 97 7.55 16.44 -14.13
N GLN A 98 7.94 17.61 -14.64
CA GLN A 98 9.29 18.14 -14.50
C GLN A 98 9.26 19.51 -13.84
N LEU A 99 10.07 19.68 -12.82
CA LEU A 99 10.39 20.97 -12.19
C LEU A 99 11.63 21.55 -12.88
N GLU A 100 11.56 22.79 -13.34
CA GLU A 100 12.69 23.47 -14.00
C GLU A 100 12.94 24.82 -13.38
N GLY A 101 14.20 25.08 -13.00
CA GLY A 101 14.60 26.36 -12.40
C GLY A 101 15.97 26.29 -11.71
N PRO A 102 16.30 27.31 -10.89
CA PRO A 102 17.55 27.32 -10.12
C PRO A 102 17.63 26.11 -9.17
N PRO A 103 18.76 25.39 -9.06
CA PRO A 103 18.86 24.14 -8.31
C PRO A 103 18.37 24.22 -6.87
N ARG A 104 18.72 25.27 -6.14
CA ARG A 104 18.29 25.46 -4.74
C ARG A 104 16.78 25.61 -4.63
N ALA A 105 16.17 26.37 -5.55
CA ALA A 105 14.73 26.59 -5.56
C ALA A 105 13.97 25.32 -5.96
N VAL A 106 14.44 24.59 -6.96
CA VAL A 106 13.85 23.31 -7.38
C VAL A 106 13.87 22.28 -6.24
N LEU A 107 15.00 22.14 -5.52
CA LEU A 107 15.10 21.25 -4.38
C LEU A 107 14.20 21.66 -3.20
N ALA A 108 14.08 22.95 -2.94
CA ALA A 108 13.17 23.46 -1.90
C ALA A 108 11.70 23.14 -2.23
N VAL A 109 11.30 23.35 -3.49
CA VAL A 109 9.97 23.05 -3.99
C VAL A 109 9.71 21.53 -3.95
N ALA A 110 10.66 20.71 -4.39
CA ALA A 110 10.54 19.27 -4.36
C ALA A 110 10.31 18.75 -2.92
N LYS A 111 11.07 19.26 -1.94
CA LYS A 111 10.86 18.94 -0.52
C LYS A 111 9.49 19.41 -0.01
N ALA A 112 9.04 20.60 -0.40
CA ALA A 112 7.74 21.12 -0.01
C ALA A 112 6.58 20.28 -0.60
N ILE A 113 6.74 19.80 -1.83
CA ILE A 113 5.78 18.88 -2.46
C ILE A 113 5.76 17.55 -1.69
N GLN A 114 6.92 16.92 -1.47
CA GLN A 114 6.99 15.63 -0.75
C GLN A 114 6.46 15.69 0.68
N ALA A 115 6.53 16.84 1.34
CA ALA A 115 5.98 17.02 2.68
C ALA A 115 4.44 17.05 2.72
N ARG A 116 3.77 17.28 1.58
CA ARG A 116 2.30 17.46 1.51
C ARG A 116 1.59 16.47 0.59
N VAL A 117 2.33 15.87 -0.32
CA VAL A 117 1.80 15.05 -1.40
C VAL A 117 2.68 13.82 -1.56
N PRO A 118 2.10 12.62 -1.73
CA PRO A 118 2.87 11.42 -2.05
C PRO A 118 3.50 11.58 -3.44
N ALA A 119 4.80 11.84 -3.45
CA ALA A 119 5.55 12.11 -4.67
C ALA A 119 6.95 11.49 -4.62
N PHE A 120 7.37 10.94 -5.74
CA PHE A 120 8.68 10.34 -5.94
C PHE A 120 9.53 11.20 -6.86
N LEU A 121 10.79 11.39 -6.51
CA LEU A 121 11.79 12.05 -7.34
C LEU A 121 12.62 10.97 -8.02
N PHE A 122 12.85 11.09 -9.34
CA PHE A 122 13.54 10.03 -10.06
C PHE A 122 14.90 10.45 -10.58
N ASP A 123 14.93 11.47 -11.40
CA ASP A 123 16.09 11.83 -12.17
C ASP A 123 16.22 13.34 -12.24
N TYR A 124 17.45 13.80 -12.36
CA TYR A 124 17.71 15.22 -12.51
C TYR A 124 18.85 15.47 -13.49
N ALA A 125 18.79 16.58 -14.16
CA ALA A 125 19.87 17.12 -14.98
C ALA A 125 20.13 18.56 -14.62
N ILE A 126 21.41 18.96 -14.61
CA ILE A 126 21.82 20.34 -14.39
C ILE A 126 22.62 20.80 -15.60
N SER A 127 22.16 21.86 -16.24
CA SER A 127 22.82 22.47 -17.38
C SER A 127 22.67 23.98 -17.35
N GLY A 128 23.76 24.73 -17.55
CA GLY A 128 23.69 26.19 -17.59
C GLY A 128 23.13 26.86 -16.32
N GLY A 129 23.29 26.24 -15.14
CA GLY A 129 22.75 26.76 -13.89
C GLY A 129 21.26 26.48 -13.67
N VAL A 130 20.61 25.78 -14.59
CA VAL A 130 19.21 25.34 -14.50
C VAL A 130 19.17 23.86 -14.18
N MET A 131 18.36 23.51 -13.17
CA MET A 131 18.08 22.13 -12.81
C MET A 131 16.73 21.72 -13.38
N LYS A 132 16.70 20.55 -14.00
CA LYS A 132 15.49 19.84 -14.40
C LYS A 132 15.36 18.62 -13.52
N LEU A 133 14.28 18.51 -12.77
CA LEU A 133 14.03 17.43 -11.82
C LEU A 133 12.71 16.75 -12.19
N ASN A 134 12.76 15.46 -12.42
CA ASN A 134 11.58 14.66 -12.74
C ASN A 134 10.91 14.17 -11.47
N ILE A 135 9.61 14.36 -11.39
CA ILE A 135 8.78 14.01 -10.24
C ILE A 135 7.56 13.21 -10.70
N THR A 136 7.21 12.17 -9.96
CA THR A 136 5.95 11.45 -10.13
C THR A 136 5.10 11.63 -8.89
N VAL A 137 3.89 12.15 -9.10
CA VAL A 137 2.85 12.26 -8.08
C VAL A 137 1.96 11.03 -8.17
N VAL A 138 1.70 10.39 -7.02
CA VAL A 138 0.83 9.21 -6.96
C VAL A 138 -0.42 9.51 -6.14
N GLY A 139 -1.48 8.75 -6.44
CA GLY A 139 -2.75 8.90 -5.74
C GLY A 139 -3.71 7.75 -6.02
N ASN A 140 -4.90 7.87 -5.46
CA ASN A 140 -5.98 6.91 -5.67
C ASN A 140 -6.93 7.37 -6.78
#